data_5ce60c06858f22fe67f806955248b29e
#
_entry.id   5ce60c06858f22fe67f806955248b29e
#
_cell.length_a   1.000
_cell.length_b   1.000
_cell.length_c   1.000
_cell.angle_alpha   90.00
_cell.angle_beta   90.00
_cell.angle_gamma   90.00
#
_symmetry.space_group_name_H-M   'P 1'
#
loop_
_entity.id
_entity.type
_entity.pdbx_description
1 polymer ?
#
loop_
_entity_poly.entity_id
_entity_poly.type
_entity_poly.pdbx_seq_one_letter_code
_entity_poly.pdbx_strand_id
1 'polypeptide(L)'
;VVVAVNQFRYRLEAGRVSGDSSVTLTFHAAYPEGIRQQEIPVTLREAIPDPEFSLKAPSRWDGRSPLRLKAQLKSTEAALVAAGASKLKVTWSVEPLATVREIQGHDLILKRALHEGQLTVTATIDNGGTPIRRSETLTVQPPSHDGWVQRSPESAELPQDNQFYARNDRNEGTLVATGSIQEPAEAVVVRLFAQDTSGNAGARDRLVTQRRERVKADRSFRFDLPLKPGLIQYRFELVRLHEGRETRVHSATNIACGDAYLIDGQSNAVATDWGPDKPDFRSNWIRSFGSMGNEPAEAGSWGTAVHRGRDSERHQVGYWAMELGRHLVETHQIPVCFLNGAVGGSRIDQHQRNPTHPTDPTTIYGRLLARARAARLTHGVRAVIWHQGENDQGADGPSGGYGWETYRSLFIDLAAAWATDYPNLRHHYAFQIWPKACSMGTDGSDNRLREVQRNLPSALSHLTVMSSLGIQPPGGCHYPAQGYAEMARLIAPLIDRDLHGLEPKKSITAPHLLRAAYPDSTHSQLVLEFDQPVRWDPALIHDFWLDGSKDRIASGRTDGNQLILTLHQPSQAKTLTYLDSASWDPERLLRGLNGIAALTFCEVPLKETPKAASPRKTAR
;
A
#
# COMPACT_ATOMS: atom_id res chain seq x y z
N VAL A 1 19.26 32.12 -27.45
CA VAL A 1 20.04 31.94 -28.71
C VAL A 1 20.83 33.21 -28.98
N VAL A 2 22.11 33.10 -29.35
CA VAL A 2 22.93 34.23 -29.79
C VAL A 2 22.89 34.28 -31.31
N VAL A 3 22.45 35.41 -31.84
CA VAL A 3 22.37 35.63 -33.28
C VAL A 3 23.37 36.70 -33.65
N ALA A 4 24.32 36.37 -34.51
CA ALA A 4 25.30 37.33 -35.01
C ALA A 4 24.60 38.35 -35.92
N VAL A 5 24.76 39.64 -35.59
CA VAL A 5 24.21 40.74 -36.41
C VAL A 5 25.30 41.23 -37.38
N ASN A 6 26.58 41.27 -36.92
CA ASN A 6 27.77 41.50 -37.72
C ASN A 6 28.99 41.02 -36.92
N GLN A 7 30.23 41.23 -37.44
CA GLN A 7 31.47 40.80 -36.78
C GLN A 7 31.67 41.29 -35.34
N PHE A 8 31.03 42.39 -34.95
CA PHE A 8 31.22 43.05 -33.65
C PHE A 8 29.92 43.28 -32.87
N ARG A 9 28.77 42.85 -33.39
CA ARG A 9 27.45 42.99 -32.72
C ARG A 9 26.74 41.66 -32.67
N TYR A 10 26.26 41.33 -31.47
CA TYR A 10 25.51 40.12 -31.21
C TYR A 10 24.18 40.50 -30.58
N ARG A 11 23.13 39.79 -30.97
CA ARG A 11 21.80 39.88 -30.36
C ARG A 11 21.56 38.63 -29.57
N LEU A 12 21.24 38.77 -28.28
CA LEU A 12 20.80 37.69 -27.43
C LEU A 12 19.29 37.62 -27.49
N GLU A 13 18.75 36.46 -27.89
CA GLU A 13 17.32 36.15 -27.80
C GLU A 13 17.15 35.13 -26.70
N ALA A 14 16.49 35.55 -25.58
CA ALA A 14 16.11 34.68 -24.52
C ALA A 14 14.73 34.06 -24.86
N GLY A 15 14.62 32.74 -24.70
CA GLY A 15 13.32 32.09 -24.67
C GLY A 15 12.60 32.37 -23.35
N ARG A 16 11.42 31.73 -23.14
CA ARG A 16 10.73 31.75 -21.85
C ARG A 16 11.59 31.10 -20.77
N VAL A 17 11.63 31.74 -19.61
CA VAL A 17 12.24 31.18 -18.38
C VAL A 17 11.14 31.02 -17.34
N SER A 18 11.23 29.98 -16.52
CA SER A 18 10.27 29.68 -15.44
C SER A 18 10.74 30.18 -14.07
N GLY A 19 11.65 31.13 -14.06
CA GLY A 19 12.26 31.78 -12.91
C GLY A 19 13.48 32.56 -13.35
N ASP A 20 13.93 33.52 -12.55
CA ASP A 20 15.14 34.28 -12.82
C ASP A 20 16.34 33.35 -12.93
N SER A 21 17.12 33.46 -13.98
CA SER A 21 18.34 32.66 -14.20
C SER A 21 19.50 33.51 -14.66
N SER A 22 20.69 33.14 -14.30
CA SER A 22 21.92 33.81 -14.72
C SER A 22 22.72 32.93 -15.69
N VAL A 23 23.13 33.52 -16.81
CA VAL A 23 24.01 32.88 -17.78
C VAL A 23 25.23 33.76 -17.99
N THR A 24 26.39 33.14 -18.17
CA THR A 24 27.62 33.87 -18.54
C THR A 24 27.85 33.71 -20.03
N LEU A 25 27.93 34.84 -20.73
CA LEU A 25 28.33 34.86 -22.14
C LEU A 25 29.83 35.05 -22.19
N THR A 26 30.54 34.15 -22.86
CA THR A 26 31.98 34.24 -23.06
C THR A 26 32.27 34.62 -24.51
N PHE A 27 32.90 35.75 -24.70
CA PHE A 27 33.33 36.23 -26.00
C PHE A 27 34.83 35.98 -26.17
N HIS A 28 35.20 35.41 -27.30
CA HIS A 28 36.58 35.17 -27.66
C HIS A 28 36.92 36.06 -28.86
N ALA A 29 37.96 36.89 -28.73
CA ALA A 29 38.53 37.67 -29.81
C ALA A 29 39.92 37.14 -30.13
N ALA A 30 40.13 36.74 -31.39
CA ALA A 30 41.46 36.31 -31.88
C ALA A 30 42.24 37.52 -32.39
N TYR A 31 43.43 37.71 -31.85
CA TYR A 31 44.40 38.69 -32.25
C TYR A 31 45.70 37.97 -32.75
N PRO A 32 46.59 38.64 -33.49
CA PRO A 32 47.83 38.03 -33.87
C PRO A 32 48.67 37.51 -32.69
N GLU A 33 48.50 38.14 -31.51
CA GLU A 33 49.20 37.81 -30.27
C GLU A 33 48.54 36.74 -29.45
N GLY A 34 47.37 36.27 -29.87
CA GLY A 34 46.59 35.23 -29.15
C GLY A 34 45.10 35.55 -28.98
N ILE A 35 44.40 34.66 -28.28
CA ILE A 35 42.95 34.79 -27.99
C ILE A 35 42.77 35.58 -26.69
N ARG A 36 41.94 36.63 -26.73
CA ARG A 36 41.45 37.31 -25.53
C ARG A 36 40.00 36.89 -25.27
N GLN A 37 39.70 36.69 -24.00
CA GLN A 37 38.38 36.26 -23.52
C GLN A 37 37.76 37.36 -22.67
N GLN A 38 36.47 37.63 -22.88
CA GLN A 38 35.64 38.50 -22.04
C GLN A 38 34.40 37.76 -21.62
N GLU A 39 34.12 37.73 -20.30
CA GLU A 39 32.91 37.18 -19.73
C GLU A 39 31.94 38.29 -19.36
N ILE A 40 30.66 38.09 -19.72
CA ILE A 40 29.56 39.03 -19.42
C ILE A 40 28.46 38.23 -18.74
N PRO A 41 28.20 38.47 -17.43
CA PRO A 41 27.07 37.88 -16.77
C PRO A 41 25.77 38.56 -17.26
N VAL A 42 24.79 37.75 -17.62
CA VAL A 42 23.46 38.21 -18.06
C VAL A 42 22.41 37.56 -17.18
N THR A 43 21.54 38.35 -16.54
CA THR A 43 20.41 37.87 -15.80
C THR A 43 19.16 37.88 -16.69
N LEU A 44 18.58 36.70 -16.91
CA LEU A 44 17.31 36.53 -17.58
C LEU A 44 16.23 36.57 -16.49
N ARG A 45 15.34 37.55 -16.56
CA ARG A 45 14.25 37.69 -15.61
C ARG A 45 12.98 37.05 -16.15
N GLU A 46 12.24 36.38 -15.26
CA GLU A 46 10.92 35.89 -15.57
C GLU A 46 9.97 37.07 -15.83
N ALA A 47 9.31 37.02 -16.99
CA ALA A 47 8.32 38.03 -17.39
C ALA A 47 6.87 37.53 -17.31
N ILE A 48 6.68 36.26 -16.96
CA ILE A 48 5.37 35.64 -16.84
C ILE A 48 4.77 36.02 -15.48
N PRO A 49 3.57 36.63 -15.42
CA PRO A 49 2.99 37.01 -14.13
C PRO A 49 2.65 35.80 -13.28
N ASP A 50 3.02 35.84 -12.01
CA ASP A 50 2.68 34.81 -11.03
C ASP A 50 1.16 34.65 -10.91
N PRO A 51 0.64 33.41 -10.92
CA PRO A 51 -0.79 33.15 -10.75
C PRO A 51 -1.19 33.30 -9.27
N GLU A 52 -1.52 34.54 -8.85
CA GLU A 52 -2.00 34.76 -7.50
C GLU A 52 -3.34 34.06 -7.27
N PHE A 53 -3.41 33.20 -6.27
CA PHE A 53 -4.63 32.49 -5.90
C PHE A 53 -4.73 32.25 -4.39
N SER A 54 -5.94 31.97 -3.92
CA SER A 54 -6.24 31.51 -2.56
C SER A 54 -6.76 30.08 -2.59
N LEU A 55 -6.42 29.33 -1.56
CA LEU A 55 -6.99 28.04 -1.24
C LEU A 55 -7.70 28.17 0.11
N LYS A 56 -8.92 27.66 0.23
CA LYS A 56 -9.66 27.62 1.49
C LYS A 56 -10.18 26.22 1.73
N ALA A 57 -9.92 25.68 2.91
CA ALA A 57 -10.46 24.42 3.38
C ALA A 57 -11.13 24.62 4.74
N PRO A 58 -12.17 23.83 5.08
CA PRO A 58 -12.70 23.82 6.44
C PRO A 58 -11.65 23.26 7.40
N SER A 59 -11.71 23.64 8.67
CA SER A 59 -10.79 23.08 9.69
C SER A 59 -11.03 21.60 9.99
N ARG A 60 -12.24 21.09 9.71
CA ARG A 60 -12.65 19.70 9.93
C ARG A 60 -13.43 19.15 8.74
N TRP A 61 -13.28 17.86 8.52
CA TRP A 61 -14.03 17.10 7.53
C TRP A 61 -14.39 15.71 8.11
N ASP A 62 -15.60 15.23 7.83
CA ASP A 62 -16.08 13.93 8.29
C ASP A 62 -15.44 12.74 7.53
N GLY A 63 -14.69 13.03 6.47
CA GLY A 63 -14.10 11.99 5.62
C GLY A 63 -15.11 11.18 4.82
N ARG A 64 -16.37 11.58 4.75
CA ARG A 64 -17.46 10.84 4.08
C ARG A 64 -18.29 11.72 3.14
N SER A 65 -18.64 12.92 3.56
CA SER A 65 -19.35 13.88 2.72
C SER A 65 -18.41 14.47 1.67
N PRO A 66 -18.84 14.61 0.40
CA PRO A 66 -17.99 15.22 -0.62
C PRO A 66 -17.58 16.64 -0.24
N LEU A 67 -16.27 16.91 -0.21
CA LEU A 67 -15.70 18.22 0.06
C LEU A 67 -15.04 18.78 -1.21
N ARG A 68 -15.59 19.86 -1.75
CA ARG A 68 -15.04 20.53 -2.93
C ARG A 68 -14.08 21.65 -2.51
N LEU A 69 -12.86 21.58 -2.99
CA LEU A 69 -11.80 22.57 -2.78
C LEU A 69 -11.46 23.25 -4.10
N LYS A 70 -11.31 24.57 -4.06
CA LYS A 70 -11.04 25.40 -5.23
C LYS A 70 -9.76 26.20 -5.05
N ALA A 71 -8.91 26.18 -6.07
CA ALA A 71 -7.82 27.14 -6.21
C ALA A 71 -8.38 28.42 -6.85
N GLN A 72 -8.82 29.38 -6.01
CA GLN A 72 -9.50 30.57 -6.47
C GLN A 72 -8.50 31.64 -6.91
N LEU A 73 -8.37 31.83 -8.23
CA LEU A 73 -7.52 32.87 -8.81
C LEU A 73 -8.04 34.26 -8.46
N LYS A 74 -7.12 35.20 -8.24
CA LYS A 74 -7.42 36.64 -8.13
C LYS A 74 -7.67 37.28 -9.50
N SER A 75 -6.94 36.86 -10.52
CA SER A 75 -7.10 37.30 -11.91
C SER A 75 -7.72 36.19 -12.74
N THR A 76 -8.45 36.53 -13.79
CA THR A 76 -8.96 35.49 -14.72
C THR A 76 -7.83 34.84 -15.51
N GLU A 77 -8.01 33.57 -15.91
CA GLU A 77 -7.05 32.88 -16.78
C GLU A 77 -6.80 33.68 -18.07
N ALA A 78 -7.84 34.25 -18.65
CA ALA A 78 -7.73 35.05 -19.86
C ALA A 78 -6.84 36.30 -19.64
N ALA A 79 -6.92 36.95 -18.48
CA ALA A 79 -6.07 38.11 -18.16
C ALA A 79 -4.59 37.68 -18.00
N LEU A 80 -4.33 36.55 -17.38
CA LEU A 80 -2.97 36.00 -17.26
C LEU A 80 -2.39 35.62 -18.63
N VAL A 81 -3.17 34.99 -19.49
CA VAL A 81 -2.78 34.65 -20.85
C VAL A 81 -2.50 35.90 -21.69
N ALA A 82 -3.34 36.93 -21.58
CA ALA A 82 -3.10 38.23 -22.25
C ALA A 82 -1.81 38.90 -21.77
N ALA A 83 -1.41 38.66 -20.51
CA ALA A 83 -0.13 39.12 -19.94
C ALA A 83 1.06 38.22 -20.24
N GLY A 84 0.92 37.19 -21.08
CA GLY A 84 2.00 36.35 -21.55
C GLY A 84 2.10 34.97 -20.91
N ALA A 85 1.19 34.61 -19.99
CA ALA A 85 1.15 33.27 -19.40
C ALA A 85 0.71 32.19 -20.41
N SER A 86 1.07 30.95 -20.13
CA SER A 86 0.52 29.77 -20.79
C SER A 86 -0.85 29.43 -20.20
N LYS A 87 -1.58 28.49 -20.81
CA LYS A 87 -2.78 27.89 -20.21
C LYS A 87 -2.45 27.33 -18.84
N LEU A 88 -3.35 27.56 -17.88
CA LEU A 88 -3.16 27.11 -16.51
C LEU A 88 -3.18 25.59 -16.41
N LYS A 89 -2.21 25.05 -15.66
CA LYS A 89 -2.19 23.67 -15.22
C LYS A 89 -2.30 23.66 -13.70
N VAL A 90 -3.43 23.17 -13.18
CA VAL A 90 -3.65 23.00 -11.74
C VAL A 90 -3.40 21.55 -11.36
N THR A 91 -2.53 21.32 -10.38
CA THR A 91 -2.26 20.01 -9.82
C THR A 91 -2.51 20.03 -8.32
N TRP A 92 -2.90 18.87 -7.79
CA TRP A 92 -3.27 18.71 -6.40
C TRP A 92 -2.45 17.61 -5.74
N SER A 93 -1.96 17.86 -4.53
CA SER A 93 -1.40 16.87 -3.61
C SER A 93 -2.27 16.80 -2.35
N VAL A 94 -2.49 15.60 -1.84
CA VAL A 94 -3.31 15.33 -0.65
C VAL A 94 -2.55 14.33 0.21
N GLU A 95 -2.06 14.76 1.37
CA GLU A 95 -1.16 13.99 2.23
C GLU A 95 -1.40 14.29 3.73
N PRO A 96 -1.02 13.40 4.64
CA PRO A 96 -0.46 12.06 4.44
C PRO A 96 -1.53 10.97 4.32
N LEU A 97 -2.81 11.27 4.56
CA LEU A 97 -3.87 10.26 4.62
C LEU A 97 -4.33 9.85 3.22
N ALA A 98 -4.58 8.55 3.05
CA ALA A 98 -5.20 8.03 1.85
C ALA A 98 -6.64 8.57 1.70
N THR A 99 -6.95 9.10 0.51
CA THR A 99 -8.26 9.69 0.21
C THR A 99 -8.77 9.24 -1.15
N VAL A 100 -10.07 9.00 -1.22
CA VAL A 100 -10.79 8.90 -2.50
C VAL A 100 -11.05 10.30 -3.00
N ARG A 101 -10.57 10.63 -4.19
CA ARG A 101 -10.65 11.97 -4.75
C ARG A 101 -10.93 11.97 -6.26
N GLU A 102 -11.43 13.08 -6.74
CA GLU A 102 -11.70 13.34 -8.14
C GLU A 102 -11.29 14.78 -8.48
N ILE A 103 -10.84 15.01 -9.69
CA ILE A 103 -10.55 16.35 -10.20
C ILE A 103 -11.60 16.67 -11.27
N GLN A 104 -12.35 17.76 -11.05
CA GLN A 104 -13.33 18.28 -12.00
C GLN A 104 -12.90 19.67 -12.47
N GLY A 105 -12.39 19.74 -13.70
CA GLY A 105 -11.76 20.99 -14.18
C GLY A 105 -10.51 21.30 -13.34
N HIS A 106 -10.54 22.43 -12.63
CA HIS A 106 -9.46 22.83 -11.71
C HIS A 106 -9.79 22.56 -10.23
N ASP A 107 -10.96 22.02 -9.91
CA ASP A 107 -11.40 21.75 -8.54
C ASP A 107 -11.01 20.33 -8.09
N LEU A 108 -10.60 20.21 -6.83
CA LEU A 108 -10.43 18.93 -6.16
C LEU A 108 -11.71 18.59 -5.38
N ILE A 109 -12.21 17.38 -5.53
CA ILE A 109 -13.30 16.83 -4.74
C ILE A 109 -12.76 15.68 -3.92
N LEU A 110 -12.70 15.85 -2.60
CA LEU A 110 -12.44 14.75 -1.66
C LEU A 110 -13.77 14.04 -1.39
N LYS A 111 -13.83 12.73 -1.60
CA LYS A 111 -15.03 11.91 -1.43
C LYS A 111 -14.99 11.06 -0.17
N ARG A 112 -13.82 10.55 0.20
CA ARG A 112 -13.63 9.70 1.37
C ARG A 112 -12.19 9.78 1.87
N ALA A 113 -12.03 9.75 3.20
CA ALA A 113 -10.76 9.43 3.84
C ALA A 113 -10.82 8.02 4.44
N LEU A 114 -9.73 7.27 4.35
CA LEU A 114 -9.66 5.92 4.95
C LEU A 114 -9.47 6.00 6.47
N HIS A 115 -8.68 6.96 6.92
CA HIS A 115 -8.27 7.10 8.32
C HIS A 115 -8.60 8.49 8.86
N GLU A 116 -8.72 8.60 10.16
CA GLU A 116 -8.77 9.88 10.87
C GLU A 116 -7.36 10.49 11.00
N GLY A 117 -7.28 11.78 11.26
CA GLY A 117 -6.03 12.49 11.46
C GLY A 117 -5.91 13.80 10.70
N GLN A 118 -4.70 14.33 10.63
CA GLN A 118 -4.41 15.56 9.88
C GLN A 118 -4.24 15.25 8.39
N LEU A 119 -4.84 16.08 7.56
CA LEU A 119 -4.78 16.01 6.10
C LEU A 119 -4.37 17.37 5.55
N THR A 120 -3.27 17.42 4.81
CA THR A 120 -2.82 18.62 4.11
C THR A 120 -3.14 18.53 2.62
N VAL A 121 -3.84 19.52 2.12
CA VAL A 121 -4.16 19.65 0.70
C VAL A 121 -3.33 20.79 0.12
N THR A 122 -2.62 20.53 -0.96
CA THR A 122 -1.79 21.49 -1.67
C THR A 122 -2.26 21.65 -3.11
N ALA A 123 -2.59 22.86 -3.50
CA ALA A 123 -2.78 23.22 -4.90
C ALA A 123 -1.49 23.82 -5.45
N THR A 124 -1.11 23.40 -6.64
CA THR A 124 -0.01 23.99 -7.41
C THR A 124 -0.55 24.47 -8.75
N ILE A 125 -0.37 25.75 -9.05
CA ILE A 125 -0.72 26.34 -10.34
C ILE A 125 0.56 26.65 -11.11
N ASP A 126 0.63 26.12 -12.32
CA ASP A 126 1.68 26.38 -13.29
C ASP A 126 1.05 27.05 -14.51
N ASN A 127 1.58 28.21 -14.88
CA ASN A 127 1.15 29.00 -16.04
C ASN A 127 2.30 29.23 -17.02
N GLY A 128 3.37 28.40 -16.91
CA GLY A 128 4.59 28.50 -17.73
C GLY A 128 5.66 29.41 -17.14
N GLY A 129 5.41 30.03 -15.97
CA GLY A 129 6.37 30.71 -15.11
C GLY A 129 6.77 29.83 -13.92
N THR A 130 7.13 30.48 -12.81
CA THR A 130 7.38 29.77 -11.54
C THR A 130 6.07 29.18 -10.98
N PRO A 131 5.98 27.85 -10.76
CA PRO A 131 4.77 27.25 -10.18
C PRO A 131 4.50 27.76 -8.77
N ILE A 132 3.32 28.28 -8.51
CA ILE A 132 2.90 28.77 -7.20
C ILE A 132 2.12 27.72 -6.45
N ARG A 133 2.46 27.52 -5.16
CA ARG A 133 1.85 26.52 -4.27
C ARG A 133 1.12 27.19 -3.12
N ARG A 134 -0.05 26.63 -2.74
CA ARG A 134 -0.79 26.98 -1.51
C ARG A 134 -1.27 25.71 -0.85
N SER A 135 -1.13 25.64 0.47
CA SER A 135 -1.53 24.47 1.26
C SER A 135 -2.48 24.87 2.37
N GLU A 136 -3.44 23.99 2.64
CA GLU A 136 -4.37 24.07 3.77
C GLU A 136 -4.37 22.72 4.50
N THR A 137 -4.51 22.76 5.83
CA THR A 137 -4.57 21.55 6.66
C THR A 137 -5.92 21.47 7.33
N LEU A 138 -6.53 20.28 7.30
CA LEU A 138 -7.80 19.98 7.94
C LEU A 138 -7.70 18.70 8.77
N THR A 139 -8.57 18.57 9.77
CA THR A 139 -8.68 17.36 10.58
C THR A 139 -9.80 16.47 10.06
N VAL A 140 -9.48 15.22 9.73
CA VAL A 140 -10.46 14.20 9.37
C VAL A 140 -10.94 13.52 10.65
N GLN A 141 -12.26 13.50 10.85
CA GLN A 141 -12.92 12.84 11.96
C GLN A 141 -14.16 12.09 11.48
N PRO A 142 -14.01 10.77 11.18
CA PRO A 142 -15.10 9.96 10.63
C PRO A 142 -16.32 9.88 11.56
N PRO A 143 -17.54 9.72 11.01
CA PRO A 143 -18.73 9.48 11.80
C PRO A 143 -18.70 8.09 12.45
N SER A 144 -19.43 7.91 13.54
CA SER A 144 -19.58 6.61 14.23
C SER A 144 -20.30 5.55 13.38
N HIS A 145 -21.12 5.97 12.42
CA HIS A 145 -21.80 5.10 11.45
C HIS A 145 -21.39 5.50 10.03
N ASP A 146 -20.97 4.51 9.25
CA ASP A 146 -20.53 4.70 7.87
C ASP A 146 -21.32 3.78 6.93
N GLY A 147 -22.18 4.37 6.09
CA GLY A 147 -22.98 3.64 5.12
C GLY A 147 -22.18 2.91 4.03
N TRP A 148 -20.91 3.27 3.83
CA TRP A 148 -20.02 2.58 2.87
C TRP A 148 -19.74 1.13 3.25
N VAL A 149 -19.89 0.77 4.54
CA VAL A 149 -19.66 -0.61 5.00
C VAL A 149 -20.81 -1.56 4.69
N GLN A 150 -21.95 -1.04 4.20
CA GLN A 150 -23.12 -1.86 3.88
C GLN A 150 -23.10 -2.30 2.42
N ARG A 151 -23.12 -3.62 2.19
CA ARG A 151 -23.27 -4.19 0.85
C ARG A 151 -24.74 -4.30 0.46
N SER A 152 -25.06 -3.85 -0.74
CA SER A 152 -26.34 -4.14 -1.39
C SER A 152 -26.10 -5.01 -2.63
N PRO A 153 -26.90 -6.06 -2.87
CA PRO A 153 -26.80 -6.81 -4.11
C PRO A 153 -27.09 -5.92 -5.32
N GLU A 154 -26.22 -5.99 -6.33
CA GLU A 154 -26.39 -5.24 -7.60
C GLU A 154 -27.30 -5.97 -8.58
N SER A 155 -27.49 -7.29 -8.40
CA SER A 155 -28.25 -8.18 -9.29
C SER A 155 -28.80 -9.37 -8.51
N ALA A 156 -29.52 -10.25 -9.19
CA ALA A 156 -29.90 -11.55 -8.64
C ALA A 156 -28.66 -12.32 -8.15
N GLU A 157 -28.77 -12.90 -6.98
CA GLU A 157 -27.68 -13.58 -6.29
C GLU A 157 -28.18 -14.83 -5.61
N LEU A 158 -27.59 -15.97 -5.95
CA LEU A 158 -27.82 -17.25 -5.28
C LEU A 158 -26.48 -17.82 -4.81
N PRO A 159 -26.45 -18.50 -3.65
CA PRO A 159 -25.27 -19.19 -3.17
C PRO A 159 -24.74 -20.20 -4.17
N GLN A 160 -23.42 -20.37 -4.21
CA GLN A 160 -22.73 -21.35 -5.06
C GLN A 160 -22.07 -22.43 -4.20
N ASP A 161 -21.79 -23.59 -4.78
CA ASP A 161 -20.98 -24.60 -4.13
C ASP A 161 -19.60 -24.05 -3.77
N ASN A 162 -19.09 -24.42 -2.60
CA ASN A 162 -17.83 -23.96 -2.04
C ASN A 162 -17.76 -22.45 -1.75
N GLN A 163 -18.85 -21.70 -1.86
CA GLN A 163 -18.84 -20.25 -1.66
C GLN A 163 -18.40 -19.87 -0.26
N PHE A 164 -17.58 -18.82 -0.22
CA PHE A 164 -17.14 -18.20 1.01
C PHE A 164 -17.89 -16.89 1.27
N TYR A 165 -18.37 -16.71 2.50
CA TYR A 165 -18.97 -15.47 2.97
C TYR A 165 -18.07 -14.84 4.03
N ALA A 166 -17.76 -13.56 3.86
CA ALA A 166 -16.97 -12.84 4.83
C ALA A 166 -17.80 -12.47 6.07
N ARG A 167 -17.21 -12.59 7.25
CA ARG A 167 -17.79 -12.08 8.49
C ARG A 167 -17.58 -10.57 8.64
N ASN A 168 -18.48 -9.93 9.37
CA ASN A 168 -18.38 -8.53 9.80
C ASN A 168 -17.69 -8.40 11.17
N ASP A 169 -17.61 -7.17 11.71
CA ASP A 169 -17.00 -6.88 13.02
C ASP A 169 -17.80 -7.41 14.21
N ARG A 170 -19.07 -7.78 14.00
CA ARG A 170 -19.90 -8.45 15.01
C ARG A 170 -19.75 -9.96 15.00
N ASN A 171 -18.76 -10.46 14.26
CA ASN A 171 -18.51 -11.89 14.08
C ASN A 171 -19.71 -12.64 13.44
N GLU A 172 -20.32 -12.01 12.43
CA GLU A 172 -21.48 -12.55 11.69
C GLU A 172 -21.24 -12.43 10.20
N GLY A 173 -21.54 -13.49 9.44
CA GLY A 173 -21.67 -13.44 7.99
C GLY A 173 -23.14 -13.33 7.57
N THR A 174 -23.38 -12.91 6.34
CA THR A 174 -24.72 -12.87 5.76
C THR A 174 -24.74 -13.58 4.42
N LEU A 175 -25.48 -14.69 4.34
CA LEU A 175 -25.80 -15.35 3.10
C LEU A 175 -26.98 -14.62 2.48
N VAL A 176 -26.77 -14.07 1.28
CA VAL A 176 -27.81 -13.37 0.53
C VAL A 176 -28.33 -14.31 -0.56
N ALA A 177 -29.65 -14.45 -0.64
CA ALA A 177 -30.31 -15.12 -1.74
C ALA A 177 -31.42 -14.21 -2.29
N THR A 178 -31.26 -13.72 -3.52
CA THR A 178 -32.19 -12.80 -4.16
C THR A 178 -32.35 -13.16 -5.64
N GLY A 179 -33.54 -12.99 -6.15
CA GLY A 179 -33.86 -13.30 -7.52
C GLY A 179 -35.36 -13.26 -7.81
N SER A 180 -35.79 -13.96 -8.86
CA SER A 180 -37.21 -14.13 -9.18
C SER A 180 -37.51 -15.58 -9.53
N ILE A 181 -38.72 -16.04 -9.19
CA ILE A 181 -39.25 -17.36 -9.56
C ILE A 181 -40.05 -17.22 -10.86
N GLN A 182 -39.58 -17.89 -11.92
CA GLN A 182 -40.28 -17.83 -13.22
C GLN A 182 -41.49 -18.73 -13.30
N GLU A 183 -41.42 -19.87 -12.62
CA GLU A 183 -42.49 -20.86 -12.59
C GLU A 183 -43.61 -20.51 -11.60
N PRO A 184 -44.85 -21.01 -11.75
CA PRO A 184 -45.92 -20.81 -10.80
C PRO A 184 -45.51 -21.24 -9.39
N ALA A 185 -45.71 -20.36 -8.41
CA ALA A 185 -45.42 -20.61 -7.01
C ALA A 185 -46.32 -19.76 -6.10
N GLU A 186 -46.78 -20.32 -4.98
CA GLU A 186 -47.49 -19.62 -3.94
C GLU A 186 -46.52 -19.02 -2.90
N ALA A 187 -45.43 -19.73 -2.66
CA ALA A 187 -44.40 -19.32 -1.73
C ALA A 187 -43.00 -19.82 -2.16
N VAL A 188 -42.01 -19.12 -1.67
CA VAL A 188 -40.61 -19.51 -1.71
C VAL A 188 -40.15 -19.83 -0.30
N VAL A 189 -39.43 -20.94 -0.14
CA VAL A 189 -38.87 -21.41 1.12
C VAL A 189 -37.35 -21.53 0.97
N VAL A 190 -36.62 -20.98 1.91
CA VAL A 190 -35.16 -21.21 2.03
C VAL A 190 -34.87 -22.02 3.28
N ARG A 191 -33.92 -22.95 3.15
CA ARG A 191 -33.42 -23.77 4.25
C ARG A 191 -31.92 -23.67 4.31
N LEU A 192 -31.40 -23.42 5.50
CA LEU A 192 -29.96 -23.42 5.77
C LEU A 192 -29.68 -24.56 6.77
N PHE A 193 -28.78 -25.44 6.39
CA PHE A 193 -28.27 -26.52 7.21
C PHE A 193 -26.83 -26.26 7.58
N ALA A 194 -26.37 -26.74 8.72
CA ALA A 194 -25.00 -26.69 9.18
C ALA A 194 -24.52 -28.08 9.57
N GLN A 195 -23.31 -28.39 9.20
CA GLN A 195 -22.56 -29.57 9.60
C GLN A 195 -21.32 -29.11 10.36
N ASP A 196 -21.23 -29.45 11.63
CA ASP A 196 -20.03 -29.23 12.42
C ASP A 196 -19.01 -30.32 12.08
N THR A 197 -17.87 -29.93 11.53
CA THR A 197 -16.82 -30.87 11.09
C THR A 197 -15.63 -30.89 12.05
N SER A 198 -15.73 -30.21 13.19
CA SER A 198 -14.61 -30.07 14.14
C SER A 198 -14.22 -31.34 14.87
N GLY A 199 -14.88 -32.51 14.66
CA GLY A 199 -14.44 -33.70 15.38
C GLY A 199 -15.10 -35.03 15.11
N ASN A 200 -16.12 -35.18 14.28
CA ASN A 200 -16.81 -36.47 14.11
C ASN A 200 -17.07 -36.87 12.66
N ALA A 201 -16.47 -37.98 12.24
CA ALA A 201 -16.87 -38.68 11.02
C ALA A 201 -18.34 -39.14 11.19
N GLY A 202 -19.28 -38.44 10.52
CA GLY A 202 -20.69 -38.78 10.54
C GLY A 202 -21.63 -37.68 11.05
N ALA A 203 -21.16 -36.45 11.18
CA ALA A 203 -22.00 -35.31 11.54
C ALA A 203 -23.18 -35.15 10.56
N ARG A 204 -24.41 -35.22 11.07
CA ARG A 204 -25.62 -35.05 10.26
C ARG A 204 -25.90 -33.56 10.03
N ASP A 205 -26.44 -33.23 8.87
CA ASP A 205 -26.96 -31.90 8.60
C ASP A 205 -28.00 -31.50 9.63
N ARG A 206 -27.76 -30.42 10.33
CA ARG A 206 -28.70 -29.83 11.30
C ARG A 206 -29.34 -28.59 10.65
N LEU A 207 -30.67 -28.57 10.58
CA LEU A 207 -31.40 -27.39 10.14
C LEU A 207 -31.11 -26.21 11.09
N VAL A 208 -30.48 -25.14 10.55
CA VAL A 208 -30.16 -23.92 11.30
C VAL A 208 -31.32 -22.94 11.25
N THR A 209 -31.86 -22.74 10.04
CA THR A 209 -32.99 -21.84 9.84
C THR A 209 -33.80 -22.26 8.61
N GLN A 210 -35.10 -21.98 8.68
CA GLN A 210 -36.01 -22.05 7.55
C GLN A 210 -36.83 -20.76 7.52
N ARG A 211 -36.94 -20.14 6.35
CA ARG A 211 -37.79 -18.98 6.14
C ARG A 211 -38.68 -19.22 4.93
N ARG A 212 -39.89 -18.69 5.00
CA ARG A 212 -40.91 -18.79 3.96
C ARG A 212 -41.46 -17.40 3.66
N GLU A 213 -41.50 -17.03 2.39
CA GLU A 213 -42.15 -15.82 1.93
C GLU A 213 -43.21 -16.17 0.86
N ARG A 214 -44.33 -15.45 0.85
CA ARG A 214 -45.28 -15.51 -0.26
C ARG A 214 -44.68 -14.88 -1.49
N VAL A 215 -44.96 -15.45 -2.64
CA VAL A 215 -44.47 -14.88 -3.92
C VAL A 215 -45.16 -13.53 -4.14
N LYS A 216 -44.35 -12.50 -4.39
CA LYS A 216 -44.81 -11.15 -4.70
C LYS A 216 -45.35 -11.07 -6.12
N ALA A 217 -46.09 -9.97 -6.45
CA ALA A 217 -46.64 -9.77 -7.80
C ALA A 217 -45.54 -9.73 -8.90
N ASP A 218 -44.37 -9.19 -8.58
CA ASP A 218 -43.18 -9.14 -9.46
C ASP A 218 -42.36 -10.44 -9.43
N ARG A 219 -42.83 -11.44 -8.70
CA ARG A 219 -42.17 -12.74 -8.48
C ARG A 219 -40.81 -12.67 -7.80
N SER A 220 -40.40 -11.52 -7.29
CA SER A 220 -39.13 -11.34 -6.61
C SER A 220 -39.13 -11.95 -5.20
N PHE A 221 -37.94 -12.39 -4.78
CA PHE A 221 -37.67 -12.79 -3.40
C PHE A 221 -36.31 -12.24 -2.94
N ARG A 222 -36.17 -12.08 -1.62
CA ARG A 222 -34.91 -11.76 -0.97
C ARG A 222 -34.84 -12.36 0.42
N PHE A 223 -33.79 -13.11 0.70
CA PHE A 223 -33.50 -13.66 2.00
C PHE A 223 -32.07 -13.28 2.41
N ASP A 224 -31.93 -12.74 3.59
CA ASP A 224 -30.67 -12.48 4.25
C ASP A 224 -30.58 -13.45 5.45
N LEU A 225 -29.72 -14.47 5.37
CA LEU A 225 -29.58 -15.53 6.37
C LEU A 225 -28.27 -15.34 7.14
N PRO A 226 -28.29 -15.31 8.48
CA PRO A 226 -27.09 -15.17 9.28
C PRO A 226 -26.25 -16.45 9.23
N LEU A 227 -24.93 -16.27 9.06
CA LEU A 227 -23.91 -17.32 9.15
C LEU A 227 -23.03 -17.05 10.36
N LYS A 228 -22.76 -18.08 11.15
CA LYS A 228 -21.69 -18.02 12.17
C LYS A 228 -20.36 -18.38 11.53
N PRO A 229 -19.29 -17.59 11.72
CA PRO A 229 -17.96 -18.01 11.34
C PRO A 229 -17.50 -19.17 12.23
N GLY A 230 -16.64 -20.02 11.68
CA GLY A 230 -16.12 -21.21 12.36
C GLY A 230 -15.94 -22.37 11.38
N LEU A 231 -15.42 -23.49 11.86
CA LEU A 231 -15.23 -24.71 11.06
C LEU A 231 -16.57 -25.42 10.84
N ILE A 232 -17.50 -24.71 10.23
CA ILE A 232 -18.88 -25.13 9.93
C ILE A 232 -19.08 -25.13 8.42
N GLN A 233 -19.49 -26.26 7.87
CA GLN A 233 -19.92 -26.34 6.48
C GLN A 233 -21.43 -26.11 6.41
N TYR A 234 -21.83 -25.12 5.62
CA TYR A 234 -23.23 -24.83 5.39
C TYR A 234 -23.70 -25.42 4.07
N ARG A 235 -25.00 -25.81 4.05
CA ARG A 235 -25.74 -26.21 2.87
C ARG A 235 -27.01 -25.39 2.76
N PHE A 236 -27.25 -24.81 1.59
CA PHE A 236 -28.41 -23.98 1.28
C PHE A 236 -29.34 -24.69 0.33
N GLU A 237 -30.67 -24.54 0.53
CA GLU A 237 -31.70 -24.95 -0.40
C GLU A 237 -32.71 -23.83 -0.63
N LEU A 238 -33.09 -23.61 -1.88
CA LEU A 238 -34.20 -22.78 -2.32
C LEU A 238 -35.29 -23.69 -2.88
N VAL A 239 -36.49 -23.61 -2.31
CA VAL A 239 -37.63 -24.46 -2.65
C VAL A 239 -38.81 -23.59 -3.04
N ARG A 240 -39.48 -23.88 -4.13
CA ARG A 240 -40.79 -23.31 -4.45
C ARG A 240 -41.93 -24.21 -3.92
N LEU A 241 -42.97 -23.58 -3.46
CA LEU A 241 -44.21 -24.27 -3.06
C LEU A 241 -45.32 -23.92 -4.04
N HIS A 242 -45.95 -24.93 -4.61
CA HIS A 242 -47.08 -24.79 -5.53
C HIS A 242 -48.03 -25.97 -5.37
N GLU A 243 -49.32 -25.71 -5.18
CA GLU A 243 -50.35 -26.72 -4.97
C GLU A 243 -49.99 -27.75 -3.89
N GLY A 244 -49.46 -27.27 -2.76
CA GLY A 244 -49.05 -28.11 -1.64
C GLY A 244 -47.78 -28.96 -1.89
N ARG A 245 -47.17 -28.86 -3.04
CA ARG A 245 -45.93 -29.60 -3.41
C ARG A 245 -44.70 -28.70 -3.30
N GLU A 246 -43.64 -29.24 -2.72
CA GLU A 246 -42.33 -28.61 -2.68
C GLU A 246 -41.46 -29.08 -3.86
N THR A 247 -40.83 -28.13 -4.56
CA THR A 247 -39.85 -28.41 -5.59
C THR A 247 -38.57 -27.62 -5.29
N ARG A 248 -37.44 -28.32 -5.17
CA ARG A 248 -36.15 -27.67 -4.97
C ARG A 248 -35.71 -27.00 -6.29
N VAL A 249 -35.52 -25.67 -6.24
CA VAL A 249 -35.17 -24.83 -7.38
C VAL A 249 -33.67 -24.65 -7.45
N HIS A 250 -32.98 -24.54 -6.30
CA HIS A 250 -31.55 -24.34 -6.21
C HIS A 250 -31.00 -24.96 -4.93
N SER A 251 -29.77 -25.40 -4.97
CA SER A 251 -29.01 -25.80 -3.78
C SER A 251 -27.53 -25.48 -3.94
N ALA A 252 -26.88 -25.20 -2.81
CA ALA A 252 -25.45 -25.00 -2.74
C ALA A 252 -24.88 -25.67 -1.49
N THR A 253 -23.71 -26.26 -1.62
CA THR A 253 -23.06 -27.07 -0.57
C THR A 253 -21.68 -26.55 -0.24
N ASN A 254 -21.15 -27.02 0.90
CA ASN A 254 -19.79 -26.68 1.33
C ASN A 254 -19.54 -25.17 1.44
N ILE A 255 -20.55 -24.41 1.86
CA ILE A 255 -20.45 -22.97 2.09
C ILE A 255 -19.71 -22.75 3.41
N ALA A 256 -18.81 -21.75 3.46
CA ALA A 256 -18.06 -21.39 4.65
C ALA A 256 -18.18 -19.89 4.97
N CYS A 257 -17.94 -19.52 6.24
CA CYS A 257 -17.94 -18.13 6.69
C CYS A 257 -16.69 -17.82 7.52
N GLY A 258 -16.00 -16.72 7.21
CA GLY A 258 -14.76 -16.36 7.88
C GLY A 258 -14.14 -15.04 7.43
N ASP A 259 -12.81 -14.93 7.39
CA ASP A 259 -12.07 -13.72 7.03
C ASP A 259 -11.53 -13.74 5.61
N ALA A 260 -11.65 -12.62 4.90
CA ALA A 260 -11.15 -12.47 3.55
C ALA A 260 -9.99 -11.45 3.48
N TYR A 261 -8.98 -11.79 2.70
CA TYR A 261 -7.75 -11.01 2.52
C TYR A 261 -7.43 -10.86 1.04
N LEU A 262 -6.83 -9.72 0.68
CA LEU A 262 -6.18 -9.54 -0.61
C LEU A 262 -4.67 -9.72 -0.47
N ILE A 263 -4.07 -10.31 -1.48
CA ILE A 263 -2.64 -10.32 -1.70
C ILE A 263 -2.39 -9.61 -3.02
N ASP A 264 -1.49 -8.65 -3.04
CA ASP A 264 -1.14 -7.93 -4.25
C ASP A 264 0.35 -7.56 -4.24
N GLY A 265 0.91 -7.23 -5.38
CA GLY A 265 2.31 -6.93 -5.55
C GLY A 265 2.92 -7.66 -6.75
N GLN A 266 4.22 -7.99 -6.65
CA GLN A 266 4.92 -8.66 -7.75
C GLN A 266 5.26 -10.13 -7.42
N SER A 267 6.29 -10.68 -8.04
CA SER A 267 6.61 -12.13 -8.01
C SER A 267 6.71 -12.72 -6.60
N ASN A 268 7.25 -12.00 -5.61
CA ASN A 268 7.30 -12.48 -4.23
C ASN A 268 5.93 -12.46 -3.51
N ALA A 269 4.97 -11.69 -4.03
CA ALA A 269 3.57 -11.78 -3.61
C ALA A 269 2.83 -12.92 -4.35
N VAL A 270 3.16 -13.18 -5.61
CA VAL A 270 2.67 -14.37 -6.35
C VAL A 270 3.09 -15.65 -5.63
N ALA A 271 4.36 -15.75 -5.25
CA ALA A 271 4.95 -16.83 -4.46
C ALA A 271 4.65 -18.25 -4.97
N THR A 272 4.78 -18.46 -6.29
CA THR A 272 4.61 -19.75 -6.95
C THR A 272 5.91 -20.32 -7.52
N ASP A 273 7.01 -19.58 -7.39
CA ASP A 273 8.34 -19.96 -7.88
C ASP A 273 9.28 -20.30 -6.71
N TRP A 274 9.13 -21.48 -6.15
CA TRP A 274 9.89 -21.96 -4.98
C TRP A 274 10.85 -23.14 -5.27
N GLY A 275 11.12 -23.40 -6.54
CA GLY A 275 12.06 -24.45 -6.94
C GLY A 275 11.49 -25.87 -6.88
N PRO A 276 12.29 -26.88 -6.46
CA PRO A 276 11.91 -28.29 -6.53
C PRO A 276 10.88 -28.72 -5.47
N ASP A 277 10.68 -27.94 -4.44
CA ASP A 277 9.73 -28.26 -3.38
C ASP A 277 8.31 -28.30 -3.93
N LYS A 278 7.54 -29.28 -3.49
CA LYS A 278 6.17 -29.50 -3.97
C LYS A 278 5.23 -29.62 -2.77
N PRO A 279 4.98 -28.51 -2.05
CA PRO A 279 4.03 -28.55 -0.97
C PRO A 279 2.62 -28.84 -1.51
N ASP A 280 1.91 -29.72 -0.86
CA ASP A 280 0.59 -30.18 -1.27
C ASP A 280 -0.48 -30.01 -0.18
N PHE A 281 -0.15 -29.27 0.88
CA PHE A 281 -1.10 -28.97 1.95
C PHE A 281 -2.37 -28.37 1.38
N ARG A 282 -3.52 -28.92 1.76
CA ARG A 282 -4.85 -28.45 1.37
C ARG A 282 -5.77 -28.44 2.58
N SER A 283 -6.68 -27.50 2.57
CA SER A 283 -7.68 -27.38 3.63
C SER A 283 -8.98 -26.86 3.05
N ASN A 284 -10.09 -27.51 3.41
CA ASN A 284 -11.44 -27.02 3.08
C ASN A 284 -11.76 -25.63 3.70
N TRP A 285 -10.92 -25.17 4.60
CA TRP A 285 -11.10 -23.91 5.31
C TRP A 285 -10.28 -22.75 4.73
N ILE A 286 -9.46 -23.03 3.71
CA ILE A 286 -8.74 -22.01 2.97
C ILE A 286 -9.32 -21.96 1.56
N ARG A 287 -9.99 -20.86 1.24
CA ARG A 287 -10.76 -20.67 0.02
C ARG A 287 -10.12 -19.66 -0.91
N SER A 288 -10.47 -19.77 -2.18
CA SER A 288 -10.23 -18.73 -3.17
C SER A 288 -11.33 -18.76 -4.23
N PHE A 289 -11.39 -17.70 -5.04
CA PHE A 289 -12.33 -17.57 -6.16
C PHE A 289 -11.58 -17.30 -7.45
N GLY A 290 -11.88 -18.04 -8.51
CA GLY A 290 -11.21 -17.89 -9.81
C GLY A 290 -9.73 -18.26 -9.75
N SER A 291 -8.94 -17.73 -10.67
CA SER A 291 -7.49 -17.95 -10.72
C SER A 291 -6.71 -16.64 -10.67
N MET A 292 -5.41 -16.72 -10.35
CA MET A 292 -4.46 -15.64 -10.62
C MET A 292 -4.24 -15.55 -12.14
N GLY A 293 -3.97 -14.35 -12.65
CA GLY A 293 -3.64 -14.15 -14.04
C GLY A 293 -4.78 -13.62 -14.90
N ASN A 294 -4.80 -14.00 -16.17
CA ASN A 294 -5.59 -13.34 -17.21
C ASN A 294 -6.96 -13.98 -17.49
N GLU A 295 -7.42 -14.91 -16.66
CA GLU A 295 -8.76 -15.49 -16.89
C GLU A 295 -9.86 -14.47 -16.63
N PRO A 296 -10.93 -14.45 -17.46
CA PRO A 296 -12.07 -13.59 -17.23
C PRO A 296 -12.71 -13.83 -15.87
N ALA A 297 -13.07 -12.78 -15.16
CA ALA A 297 -13.72 -12.85 -13.85
C ALA A 297 -15.04 -13.65 -13.91
N GLU A 298 -15.74 -13.61 -15.03
CA GLU A 298 -16.99 -14.32 -15.29
C GLU A 298 -16.83 -15.85 -15.29
N ALA A 299 -15.63 -16.35 -15.59
CA ALA A 299 -15.29 -17.77 -15.49
C ALA A 299 -14.93 -18.21 -14.07
N GLY A 300 -14.99 -17.31 -13.10
CA GLY A 300 -14.63 -17.57 -11.71
C GLY A 300 -15.56 -18.59 -11.05
N SER A 301 -14.99 -19.50 -10.29
CA SER A 301 -15.69 -20.45 -9.43
C SER A 301 -15.04 -20.46 -8.05
N TRP A 302 -15.80 -20.85 -7.05
CA TRP A 302 -15.33 -21.05 -5.69
C TRP A 302 -14.61 -22.39 -5.57
N GLY A 303 -13.55 -22.43 -4.77
CA GLY A 303 -12.86 -23.67 -4.46
C GLY A 303 -11.87 -23.57 -3.30
N THR A 304 -11.33 -24.72 -2.96
CA THR A 304 -10.24 -24.84 -1.99
C THR A 304 -8.98 -24.22 -2.60
N ALA A 305 -8.32 -23.36 -1.84
CA ALA A 305 -7.09 -22.71 -2.27
C ALA A 305 -5.92 -23.71 -2.40
N VAL A 306 -5.00 -23.41 -3.30
CA VAL A 306 -3.78 -24.20 -3.54
C VAL A 306 -2.56 -23.27 -3.62
N HIS A 307 -1.36 -23.82 -3.33
CA HIS A 307 -0.11 -23.09 -3.42
C HIS A 307 0.17 -22.64 -4.87
N ARG A 308 0.14 -23.60 -5.78
CA ARG A 308 0.30 -23.41 -7.22
C ARG A 308 -0.62 -24.36 -7.95
N GLY A 309 -1.41 -23.82 -8.89
CA GLY A 309 -2.23 -24.64 -9.77
C GLY A 309 -1.37 -25.41 -10.78
N ARG A 310 -1.75 -26.64 -11.06
CA ARG A 310 -1.32 -27.35 -12.26
C ARG A 310 -2.16 -26.84 -13.44
N ASP A 311 -1.86 -27.22 -14.66
CA ASP A 311 -2.43 -26.69 -15.91
C ASP A 311 -3.96 -26.53 -15.94
N SER A 312 -4.69 -27.28 -15.11
CA SER A 312 -6.15 -27.20 -14.97
C SER A 312 -6.64 -26.73 -13.60
N GLU A 313 -5.74 -26.48 -12.65
CA GLU A 313 -6.12 -26.10 -11.29
C GLU A 313 -6.26 -24.58 -11.17
N ARG A 314 -7.42 -24.17 -10.72
CA ARG A 314 -7.74 -22.78 -10.32
C ARG A 314 -7.44 -22.59 -8.84
N HIS A 315 -7.71 -21.43 -8.30
CA HIS A 315 -7.67 -21.10 -6.88
C HIS A 315 -6.26 -21.08 -6.27
N GLN A 316 -5.23 -20.86 -7.09
CA GLN A 316 -3.88 -20.68 -6.59
C GLN A 316 -3.75 -19.34 -5.86
N VAL A 317 -3.06 -19.34 -4.71
CA VAL A 317 -2.86 -18.16 -3.85
C VAL A 317 -1.41 -17.90 -3.48
N GLY A 318 -0.49 -18.79 -3.87
CA GLY A 318 0.92 -18.73 -3.53
C GLY A 318 1.25 -19.48 -2.23
N TYR A 319 2.54 -19.76 -2.05
CA TYR A 319 3.00 -20.63 -0.97
C TYR A 319 2.76 -20.00 0.41
N TRP A 320 3.26 -18.78 0.64
CA TRP A 320 3.13 -18.15 1.94
C TRP A 320 1.68 -17.83 2.33
N ALA A 321 0.79 -17.64 1.35
CA ALA A 321 -0.64 -17.47 1.61
C ALA A 321 -1.28 -18.74 2.18
N MET A 322 -0.87 -19.92 1.69
CA MET A 322 -1.34 -21.20 2.24
C MET A 322 -0.81 -21.43 3.65
N GLU A 323 0.45 -21.11 3.92
CA GLU A 323 1.04 -21.22 5.26
C GLU A 323 0.40 -20.25 6.25
N LEU A 324 0.16 -19.00 5.82
CA LEU A 324 -0.59 -18.01 6.61
C LEU A 324 -2.02 -18.49 6.89
N GLY A 325 -2.70 -19.01 5.86
CA GLY A 325 -4.05 -19.55 5.99
C GLY A 325 -4.11 -20.73 6.95
N ARG A 326 -3.12 -21.60 6.92
CA ARG A 326 -3.00 -22.70 7.88
C ARG A 326 -2.92 -22.17 9.32
N HIS A 327 -2.01 -21.22 9.57
CA HIS A 327 -1.87 -20.61 10.89
C HIS A 327 -3.17 -19.98 11.37
N LEU A 328 -3.82 -19.16 10.54
CA LEU A 328 -5.05 -18.45 10.91
C LEU A 328 -6.22 -19.42 11.20
N VAL A 329 -6.39 -20.46 10.39
CA VAL A 329 -7.42 -21.48 10.59
C VAL A 329 -7.15 -22.27 11.87
N GLU A 330 -5.92 -22.71 12.10
CA GLU A 330 -5.56 -23.50 13.29
C GLU A 330 -5.67 -22.67 14.57
N THR A 331 -5.27 -21.38 14.53
CA THR A 331 -5.25 -20.51 15.71
C THR A 331 -6.66 -20.01 16.06
N HIS A 332 -7.43 -19.57 15.08
CA HIS A 332 -8.70 -18.89 15.31
C HIS A 332 -9.93 -19.76 15.06
N GLN A 333 -9.75 -20.96 14.52
CA GLN A 333 -10.84 -21.87 14.15
C GLN A 333 -11.88 -21.21 13.23
N ILE A 334 -11.39 -20.33 12.33
CA ILE A 334 -12.19 -19.55 11.39
C ILE A 334 -11.66 -19.79 9.97
N PRO A 335 -12.54 -20.12 9.00
CA PRO A 335 -12.15 -20.21 7.59
C PRO A 335 -11.58 -18.89 7.07
N VAL A 336 -10.67 -18.99 6.09
CA VAL A 336 -10.07 -17.84 5.44
C VAL A 336 -10.20 -17.91 3.92
N CYS A 337 -10.29 -16.75 3.28
CA CYS A 337 -10.28 -16.62 1.83
C CYS A 337 -9.17 -15.66 1.40
N PHE A 338 -8.33 -16.08 0.46
CA PHE A 338 -7.34 -15.22 -0.18
C PHE A 338 -7.69 -15.00 -1.66
N LEU A 339 -7.67 -13.74 -2.08
CA LEU A 339 -7.64 -13.37 -3.49
C LEU A 339 -6.25 -12.79 -3.77
N ASN A 340 -5.43 -13.53 -4.50
CA ASN A 340 -4.11 -13.08 -4.90
C ASN A 340 -4.18 -12.49 -6.31
N GLY A 341 -3.91 -11.18 -6.43
CA GLY A 341 -3.90 -10.42 -7.69
C GLY A 341 -2.50 -10.03 -8.16
N ALA A 342 -1.45 -10.49 -7.49
CA ALA A 342 -0.09 -10.12 -7.79
C ALA A 342 0.37 -10.58 -9.20
N VAL A 343 1.28 -9.82 -9.80
CA VAL A 343 1.83 -10.07 -11.14
C VAL A 343 3.35 -9.99 -11.11
N GLY A 344 4.03 -11.05 -11.53
CA GLY A 344 5.49 -11.09 -11.61
C GLY A 344 6.07 -9.98 -12.47
N GLY A 345 7.17 -9.35 -12.02
CA GLY A 345 7.87 -8.31 -12.76
C GLY A 345 7.15 -6.95 -12.86
N SER A 346 6.04 -6.75 -12.14
CA SER A 346 5.29 -5.50 -12.21
C SER A 346 5.89 -4.40 -11.32
N ARG A 347 5.75 -3.14 -11.76
CA ARG A 347 6.04 -1.92 -11.01
C ARG A 347 4.76 -1.39 -10.36
N ILE A 348 4.91 -0.52 -9.35
CA ILE A 348 3.77 0.06 -8.63
C ILE A 348 2.84 0.90 -9.52
N ASP A 349 3.36 1.56 -10.57
CA ASP A 349 2.55 2.33 -11.52
C ASP A 349 1.57 1.45 -12.30
N GLN A 350 1.90 0.18 -12.52
CA GLN A 350 1.04 -0.79 -13.22
C GLN A 350 -0.11 -1.32 -12.35
N HIS A 351 -0.04 -1.11 -11.04
CA HIS A 351 -1.09 -1.49 -10.08
C HIS A 351 -2.12 -0.36 -9.84
N GLN A 352 -2.01 0.76 -10.54
CA GLN A 352 -2.91 1.89 -10.30
C GLN A 352 -4.34 1.59 -10.81
N ARG A 353 -5.31 2.10 -10.06
CA ARG A 353 -6.73 2.00 -10.41
C ARG A 353 -7.07 2.84 -11.65
N ASN A 354 -7.70 2.25 -12.65
CA ASN A 354 -8.29 3.03 -13.74
C ASN A 354 -9.50 3.83 -13.21
N PRO A 355 -9.49 5.17 -13.22
CA PRO A 355 -10.57 5.96 -12.63
C PRO A 355 -11.88 5.87 -13.40
N THR A 356 -11.84 5.63 -14.71
CA THR A 356 -13.03 5.56 -15.58
C THR A 356 -13.58 4.14 -15.71
N HIS A 357 -12.69 3.14 -15.72
CA HIS A 357 -13.04 1.71 -15.85
C HIS A 357 -12.35 0.90 -14.77
N PRO A 358 -12.79 0.98 -13.49
CA PRO A 358 -12.08 0.37 -12.37
C PRO A 358 -11.92 -1.15 -12.44
N THR A 359 -12.82 -1.83 -13.15
CA THR A 359 -12.81 -3.28 -13.32
C THR A 359 -12.26 -3.71 -14.69
N ASP A 360 -11.49 -2.85 -15.35
CA ASP A 360 -10.87 -3.16 -16.65
C ASP A 360 -9.96 -4.39 -16.54
N PRO A 361 -10.30 -5.52 -17.17
CA PRO A 361 -9.55 -6.77 -17.04
C PRO A 361 -8.16 -6.73 -17.68
N THR A 362 -7.84 -5.69 -18.44
CA THR A 362 -6.50 -5.50 -19.02
C THR A 362 -5.51 -4.92 -18.01
N THR A 363 -5.98 -4.36 -16.90
CA THR A 363 -5.16 -3.79 -15.83
C THR A 363 -5.01 -4.76 -14.66
N ILE A 364 -3.90 -4.68 -13.92
CA ILE A 364 -3.67 -5.52 -12.74
C ILE A 364 -4.74 -5.27 -11.68
N TYR A 365 -4.94 -3.99 -11.33
CA TYR A 365 -5.95 -3.59 -10.37
C TYR A 365 -7.37 -4.04 -10.78
N GLY A 366 -7.73 -3.80 -12.05
CA GLY A 366 -9.07 -4.08 -12.54
C GLY A 366 -9.40 -5.56 -12.55
N ARG A 367 -8.45 -6.44 -12.88
CA ARG A 367 -8.64 -7.90 -12.78
C ARG A 367 -8.95 -8.34 -11.35
N LEU A 368 -8.16 -7.88 -10.38
CA LEU A 368 -8.38 -8.22 -8.97
C LEU A 368 -9.74 -7.69 -8.49
N LEU A 369 -10.08 -6.45 -8.81
CA LEU A 369 -11.36 -5.86 -8.43
C LEU A 369 -12.55 -6.58 -9.09
N ALA A 370 -12.48 -6.89 -10.39
CA ALA A 370 -13.53 -7.65 -11.08
C ALA A 370 -13.75 -9.02 -10.42
N ARG A 371 -12.65 -9.71 -10.07
CA ARG A 371 -12.67 -10.98 -9.36
C ARG A 371 -13.29 -10.85 -7.97
N ALA A 372 -12.92 -9.83 -7.19
CA ALA A 372 -13.49 -9.58 -5.87
C ALA A 372 -15.00 -9.24 -5.94
N ARG A 373 -15.43 -8.49 -6.97
CA ARG A 373 -16.86 -8.21 -7.23
C ARG A 373 -17.62 -9.46 -7.59
N ALA A 374 -17.10 -10.29 -8.49
CA ALA A 374 -17.71 -11.56 -8.87
C ALA A 374 -17.82 -12.51 -7.67
N ALA A 375 -16.82 -12.52 -6.78
CA ALA A 375 -16.83 -13.25 -5.53
C ALA A 375 -17.76 -12.65 -4.46
N ARG A 376 -18.33 -11.47 -4.66
CA ARG A 376 -19.16 -10.73 -3.68
C ARG A 376 -18.38 -10.36 -2.40
N LEU A 377 -17.06 -10.19 -2.48
CA LEU A 377 -16.17 -9.97 -1.34
C LEU A 377 -15.70 -8.51 -1.16
N THR A 378 -16.08 -7.56 -2.02
CA THR A 378 -15.60 -6.18 -1.90
C THR A 378 -15.82 -5.56 -0.52
N HIS A 379 -16.96 -5.86 0.15
CA HIS A 379 -17.27 -5.42 1.51
C HIS A 379 -16.81 -6.40 2.60
N GLY A 380 -16.14 -7.48 2.21
CA GLY A 380 -15.69 -8.54 3.13
C GLY A 380 -14.18 -8.55 3.37
N VAL A 381 -13.40 -7.86 2.52
CA VAL A 381 -11.94 -7.82 2.65
C VAL A 381 -11.55 -7.05 3.91
N ARG A 382 -10.71 -7.67 4.76
CA ARG A 382 -10.25 -7.09 6.03
C ARG A 382 -8.85 -6.50 5.95
N ALA A 383 -7.97 -7.08 5.14
CA ALA A 383 -6.62 -6.56 4.95
C ALA A 383 -6.09 -6.78 3.53
N VAL A 384 -5.14 -5.92 3.15
CA VAL A 384 -4.29 -6.08 1.96
C VAL A 384 -2.89 -6.42 2.44
N ILE A 385 -2.27 -7.43 1.81
CA ILE A 385 -0.89 -7.82 2.05
C ILE A 385 -0.10 -7.55 0.75
N TRP A 386 0.91 -6.68 0.86
CA TRP A 386 1.63 -6.12 -0.27
C TRP A 386 3.11 -6.49 -0.23
N HIS A 387 3.61 -7.11 -1.30
CA HIS A 387 5.04 -7.32 -1.49
C HIS A 387 5.43 -6.91 -2.91
N GLN A 388 6.06 -5.76 -3.04
CA GLN A 388 6.45 -5.17 -4.31
C GLN A 388 7.53 -4.11 -4.06
N GLY A 389 8.35 -3.83 -5.06
CA GLY A 389 9.39 -2.81 -5.05
C GLY A 389 10.64 -3.25 -5.83
N GLU A 390 10.83 -4.55 -6.04
CA GLU A 390 12.02 -5.06 -6.72
C GLU A 390 12.15 -4.50 -8.14
N ASN A 391 11.04 -4.28 -8.85
CA ASN A 391 11.03 -3.68 -10.18
C ASN A 391 10.99 -2.14 -10.17
N ASP A 392 10.89 -1.50 -9.00
CA ASP A 392 10.98 -0.04 -8.86
C ASP A 392 12.35 0.40 -8.34
N GLN A 393 13.23 -0.52 -7.95
CA GLN A 393 14.58 -0.20 -7.53
C GLN A 393 15.47 0.07 -8.76
N GLY A 394 15.99 1.30 -8.88
CA GLY A 394 16.83 1.71 -10.00
C GLY A 394 16.12 1.80 -11.35
N ALA A 395 14.78 1.75 -11.35
CA ALA A 395 14.00 2.00 -12.55
C ALA A 395 14.03 3.48 -12.85
N ASP A 396 14.53 3.83 -14.03
CA ASP A 396 14.51 5.15 -14.64
C ASP A 396 15.07 6.31 -13.79
N GLY A 397 15.43 6.07 -12.53
CA GLY A 397 16.04 7.04 -11.63
C GLY A 397 15.31 8.38 -11.51
N PRO A 398 15.97 9.44 -11.04
CA PRO A 398 15.34 10.74 -10.82
C PRO A 398 14.72 11.37 -12.07
N SER A 399 15.15 11.00 -13.26
CA SER A 399 14.68 11.58 -14.53
C SER A 399 13.56 10.79 -15.20
N GLY A 400 13.34 9.53 -14.83
CA GLY A 400 12.41 8.65 -15.53
C GLY A 400 10.97 8.66 -15.02
N GLY A 401 10.70 9.25 -13.86
CA GLY A 401 9.38 9.36 -13.27
C GLY A 401 8.86 8.10 -12.58
N TYR A 402 9.65 7.04 -12.52
CA TYR A 402 9.37 5.80 -11.78
C TYR A 402 10.51 5.56 -10.78
N GLY A 403 10.32 4.63 -9.84
CA GLY A 403 11.29 4.37 -8.82
C GLY A 403 10.97 5.06 -7.50
N TRP A 404 11.98 5.29 -6.67
CA TRP A 404 11.80 5.75 -5.31
C TRP A 404 11.14 7.14 -5.20
N GLU A 405 11.34 8.04 -6.17
CA GLU A 405 10.81 9.40 -6.16
C GLU A 405 9.28 9.44 -6.22
N THR A 406 8.67 8.51 -6.93
CA THR A 406 7.22 8.47 -7.15
C THR A 406 6.52 7.37 -6.34
N TYR A 407 7.27 6.41 -5.79
CA TYR A 407 6.72 5.24 -5.11
C TYR A 407 5.77 5.61 -3.97
N ARG A 408 6.13 6.60 -3.14
CA ARG A 408 5.30 7.04 -2.01
C ARG A 408 3.95 7.57 -2.48
N SER A 409 3.92 8.45 -3.48
CA SER A 409 2.67 9.02 -4.00
C SER A 409 1.80 7.96 -4.67
N LEU A 410 2.40 7.06 -5.46
CA LEU A 410 1.69 5.96 -6.10
C LEU A 410 1.12 4.97 -5.07
N PHE A 411 1.83 4.71 -3.96
CA PHE A 411 1.31 3.86 -2.89
C PHE A 411 0.13 4.53 -2.16
N ILE A 412 0.18 5.83 -1.90
CA ILE A 412 -0.94 6.58 -1.31
C ILE A 412 -2.17 6.55 -2.23
N ASP A 413 -1.98 6.72 -3.53
CA ASP A 413 -3.06 6.64 -4.51
C ASP A 413 -3.66 5.23 -4.60
N LEU A 414 -2.82 4.20 -4.54
CA LEU A 414 -3.26 2.81 -4.50
C LEU A 414 -4.02 2.48 -3.21
N ALA A 415 -3.56 2.95 -2.06
CA ALA A 415 -4.26 2.80 -0.78
C ALA A 415 -5.64 3.51 -0.80
N ALA A 416 -5.72 4.69 -1.41
CA ALA A 416 -6.99 5.39 -1.63
C ALA A 416 -7.94 4.60 -2.54
N ALA A 417 -7.40 3.98 -3.58
CA ALA A 417 -8.15 3.10 -4.47
C ALA A 417 -8.70 1.87 -3.73
N TRP A 418 -7.89 1.21 -2.91
CA TRP A 418 -8.35 0.11 -2.06
C TRP A 418 -9.44 0.56 -1.08
N ALA A 419 -9.31 1.75 -0.48
CA ALA A 419 -10.35 2.31 0.39
C ALA A 419 -11.68 2.55 -0.33
N THR A 420 -11.62 2.86 -1.64
CA THR A 420 -12.82 3.05 -2.47
C THR A 420 -13.55 1.73 -2.69
N ASP A 421 -12.81 0.72 -3.11
CA ASP A 421 -13.39 -0.52 -3.63
C ASP A 421 -13.56 -1.58 -2.54
N TYR A 422 -12.86 -1.45 -1.39
CA TYR A 422 -12.91 -2.35 -0.24
C TYR A 422 -13.20 -1.56 1.05
N PRO A 423 -14.43 -1.07 1.25
CA PRO A 423 -14.77 -0.10 2.30
C PRO A 423 -14.61 -0.60 3.74
N ASN A 424 -14.50 -1.92 3.95
CA ASN A 424 -14.27 -2.55 5.27
C ASN A 424 -12.81 -2.91 5.55
N LEU A 425 -11.91 -2.47 4.69
CA LEU A 425 -10.47 -2.68 4.87
C LEU A 425 -10.00 -2.07 6.21
N ARG A 426 -9.29 -2.86 7.03
CA ARG A 426 -8.85 -2.47 8.37
C ARG A 426 -7.35 -2.22 8.45
N HIS A 427 -6.55 -3.00 7.73
CA HIS A 427 -5.11 -2.93 7.84
C HIS A 427 -4.40 -3.22 6.52
N HIS A 428 -3.21 -2.67 6.37
CA HIS A 428 -2.28 -2.98 5.29
C HIS A 428 -1.02 -3.57 5.90
N TYR A 429 -0.51 -4.63 5.30
CA TYR A 429 0.78 -5.21 5.62
C TYR A 429 1.67 -5.14 4.40
N ALA A 430 2.84 -4.54 4.53
CA ALA A 430 3.81 -4.41 3.45
C ALA A 430 5.16 -4.98 3.88
N PHE A 431 5.92 -5.48 2.93
CA PHE A 431 7.31 -5.84 3.14
C PHE A 431 8.23 -4.73 2.63
N GLN A 432 9.27 -4.40 3.40
CA GLN A 432 10.43 -3.73 2.85
C GLN A 432 11.24 -4.77 2.09
N ILE A 433 11.50 -4.52 0.80
CA ILE A 433 12.28 -5.44 -0.03
C ILE A 433 13.73 -5.53 0.48
N TRP A 434 14.39 -6.62 0.17
CA TRP A 434 15.81 -6.76 0.53
C TRP A 434 16.73 -6.04 -0.46
N PRO A 435 18.00 -5.79 -0.06
CA PRO A 435 18.93 -5.01 -0.87
C PRO A 435 19.23 -5.68 -2.22
N LYS A 436 19.22 -4.88 -3.29
CA LYS A 436 19.59 -5.32 -4.63
C LYS A 436 18.86 -6.60 -5.09
N ALA A 437 17.59 -6.73 -4.68
CA ALA A 437 16.78 -7.87 -5.09
C ALA A 437 16.73 -7.97 -6.62
N CYS A 438 16.78 -9.18 -7.16
CA CYS A 438 16.84 -9.45 -8.60
C CYS A 438 18.02 -8.77 -9.32
N SER A 439 19.09 -8.42 -8.62
CA SER A 439 20.27 -7.70 -9.16
C SER A 439 19.97 -6.32 -9.75
N MET A 440 18.89 -5.68 -9.31
CA MET A 440 18.51 -4.31 -9.66
C MET A 440 19.05 -3.30 -8.64
N GLY A 441 18.96 -2.00 -8.92
CA GLY A 441 19.36 -0.95 -7.99
C GLY A 441 20.87 -0.75 -7.90
N THR A 442 21.53 -0.48 -9.01
CA THR A 442 22.99 -0.41 -9.07
C THR A 442 23.60 0.93 -8.64
N ASP A 443 22.80 1.98 -8.52
CA ASP A 443 23.21 3.37 -8.25
C ASP A 443 22.80 3.87 -6.85
N GLY A 444 22.39 2.96 -5.97
CA GLY A 444 21.90 3.27 -4.63
C GLY A 444 20.41 3.70 -4.59
N SER A 445 19.71 3.69 -5.73
CA SER A 445 18.28 3.99 -5.78
C SER A 445 17.45 2.96 -5.02
N ASP A 446 17.88 1.71 -4.93
CA ASP A 446 17.25 0.69 -4.12
C ASP A 446 17.35 0.99 -2.61
N ASN A 447 18.45 1.58 -2.13
CA ASN A 447 18.56 2.04 -0.74
C ASN A 447 17.51 3.10 -0.42
N ARG A 448 17.32 4.08 -1.34
CA ARG A 448 16.31 5.14 -1.21
C ARG A 448 14.89 4.60 -1.29
N LEU A 449 14.64 3.61 -2.16
CA LEU A 449 13.33 2.95 -2.24
C LEU A 449 12.97 2.26 -0.92
N ARG A 450 13.91 1.54 -0.30
CA ARG A 450 13.68 0.92 1.02
C ARG A 450 13.43 1.97 2.11
N GLU A 451 14.10 3.13 2.04
CA GLU A 451 13.80 4.27 2.94
C GLU A 451 12.37 4.79 2.73
N VAL A 452 11.91 4.89 1.48
CA VAL A 452 10.51 5.23 1.18
C VAL A 452 9.56 4.20 1.78
N GLN A 453 9.81 2.90 1.55
CA GLN A 453 8.97 1.82 2.12
C GLN A 453 8.93 1.88 3.64
N ARG A 454 10.07 2.07 4.31
CA ARG A 454 10.17 2.20 5.76
C ARG A 454 9.28 3.33 6.31
N ASN A 455 9.16 4.43 5.57
CA ASN A 455 8.42 5.61 5.98
C ASN A 455 6.95 5.64 5.54
N LEU A 456 6.45 4.64 4.79
CA LEU A 456 5.03 4.58 4.39
C LEU A 456 4.05 4.66 5.57
N PRO A 457 4.32 4.08 6.76
CA PRO A 457 3.41 4.23 7.91
C PRO A 457 3.20 5.67 8.38
N SER A 458 4.14 6.58 8.09
CA SER A 458 3.95 8.02 8.37
C SER A 458 2.89 8.68 7.48
N ALA A 459 2.61 8.08 6.32
CA ALA A 459 1.63 8.56 5.35
C ALA A 459 0.28 7.85 5.46
N LEU A 460 0.25 6.65 6.03
CA LEU A 460 -0.94 5.81 6.08
C LEU A 460 -1.01 5.11 7.44
N SER A 461 -1.95 5.50 8.28
CA SER A 461 -2.24 4.79 9.53
C SER A 461 -2.77 3.37 9.22
N HIS A 462 -2.63 2.45 10.15
CA HIS A 462 -2.96 1.03 9.97
C HIS A 462 -2.18 0.37 8.81
N LEU A 463 -0.92 0.77 8.64
CA LEU A 463 0.06 0.10 7.80
C LEU A 463 1.21 -0.39 8.68
N THR A 464 1.52 -1.66 8.60
CA THR A 464 2.73 -2.24 9.20
C THR A 464 3.68 -2.64 8.09
N VAL A 465 4.93 -2.17 8.16
CA VAL A 465 6.00 -2.60 7.26
C VAL A 465 6.86 -3.63 7.99
N MET A 466 6.99 -4.80 7.37
CA MET A 466 7.82 -5.90 7.86
C MET A 466 9.11 -5.97 7.05
N SER A 467 10.20 -6.30 7.72
CA SER A 467 11.48 -6.55 7.03
C SER A 467 11.46 -7.91 6.34
N SER A 468 11.86 -7.97 5.08
CA SER A 468 12.16 -9.23 4.40
C SER A 468 13.58 -9.72 4.66
N LEU A 469 14.42 -8.89 5.32
CA LEU A 469 15.78 -9.27 5.71
C LEU A 469 15.79 -10.38 6.75
N GLY A 470 16.78 -11.25 6.65
CA GLY A 470 16.93 -12.36 7.60
C GLY A 470 15.95 -13.51 7.39
N ILE A 471 15.13 -13.46 6.34
CA ILE A 471 14.39 -14.63 5.89
C ILE A 471 15.38 -15.61 5.29
N GLN A 472 15.44 -16.83 5.83
CA GLN A 472 16.41 -17.83 5.43
C GLN A 472 15.74 -19.01 4.72
N PRO A 473 16.38 -19.56 3.69
CA PRO A 473 17.53 -19.00 2.98
C PRO A 473 17.12 -17.84 2.06
N PRO A 474 17.96 -16.81 1.91
CA PRO A 474 17.68 -15.71 0.98
C PRO A 474 17.72 -16.23 -0.46
N GLY A 475 16.69 -15.90 -1.23
CA GLY A 475 16.46 -16.52 -2.54
C GLY A 475 17.02 -15.77 -3.75
N GLY A 476 17.85 -14.75 -3.60
CA GLY A 476 18.30 -13.94 -4.73
C GLY A 476 17.17 -13.03 -5.26
N CYS A 477 16.41 -13.47 -6.22
CA CYS A 477 15.22 -12.77 -6.69
C CYS A 477 13.95 -13.28 -6.00
N HIS A 478 13.83 -14.60 -5.86
CA HIS A 478 12.70 -15.29 -5.26
C HIS A 478 13.14 -16.16 -4.09
N TYR A 479 12.24 -16.37 -3.15
CA TYR A 479 12.50 -17.22 -2.00
C TYR A 479 12.16 -18.69 -2.31
N PRO A 480 12.90 -19.64 -1.74
CA PRO A 480 12.46 -21.03 -1.71
C PRO A 480 11.25 -21.20 -0.78
N ALA A 481 10.62 -22.36 -0.80
CA ALA A 481 9.43 -22.67 0.00
C ALA A 481 9.61 -22.31 1.49
N GLN A 482 10.76 -22.64 2.08
CA GLN A 482 11.07 -22.31 3.46
C GLN A 482 11.12 -20.79 3.71
N GLY A 483 11.64 -20.00 2.77
CA GLY A 483 11.66 -18.53 2.87
C GLY A 483 10.25 -17.94 2.83
N TYR A 484 9.38 -18.46 1.97
CA TYR A 484 7.97 -18.05 1.94
C TYR A 484 7.22 -18.47 3.22
N ALA A 485 7.53 -19.64 3.80
CA ALA A 485 6.98 -20.02 5.10
C ALA A 485 7.38 -19.02 6.21
N GLU A 486 8.62 -18.52 6.19
CA GLU A 486 9.08 -17.48 7.10
C GLU A 486 8.32 -16.14 6.89
N MET A 487 8.02 -15.74 5.65
CA MET A 487 7.19 -14.56 5.38
C MET A 487 5.81 -14.71 6.03
N ALA A 488 5.17 -15.85 5.89
CA ALA A 488 3.90 -16.13 6.56
C ALA A 488 4.03 -16.05 8.08
N ARG A 489 5.10 -16.64 8.66
CA ARG A 489 5.38 -16.61 10.09
C ARG A 489 5.59 -15.20 10.64
N LEU A 490 6.13 -14.28 9.84
CA LEU A 490 6.32 -12.87 10.23
C LEU A 490 5.00 -12.07 10.19
N ILE A 491 4.12 -12.36 9.24
CA ILE A 491 2.85 -11.63 9.07
C ILE A 491 1.76 -12.16 10.02
N ALA A 492 1.72 -13.45 10.32
CA ALA A 492 0.67 -14.07 11.11
C ALA A 492 0.44 -13.38 12.48
N PRO A 493 1.48 -13.11 13.32
CA PRO A 493 1.27 -12.45 14.60
C PRO A 493 0.75 -11.01 14.48
N LEU A 494 1.02 -10.33 13.37
CA LEU A 494 0.48 -9.00 13.10
C LEU A 494 -1.04 -9.07 12.87
N ILE A 495 -1.47 -10.02 12.05
CA ILE A 495 -2.90 -10.27 11.79
C ILE A 495 -3.60 -10.72 13.08
N ASP A 496 -2.98 -11.60 13.86
CA ASP A 496 -3.50 -12.05 15.16
C ASP A 496 -3.77 -10.87 16.10
N ARG A 497 -2.85 -9.91 16.17
CA ARG A 497 -3.00 -8.68 16.96
C ARG A 497 -4.06 -7.75 16.37
N ASP A 498 -3.91 -7.38 15.09
CA ASP A 498 -4.64 -6.24 14.51
C ASP A 498 -6.09 -6.58 14.14
N LEU A 499 -6.37 -7.84 13.81
CA LEU A 499 -7.68 -8.27 13.34
C LEU A 499 -8.40 -9.25 14.29
N HIS A 500 -7.66 -9.87 15.21
CA HIS A 500 -8.22 -10.83 16.17
C HIS A 500 -8.02 -10.42 17.64
N GLY A 501 -7.29 -9.32 17.89
CA GLY A 501 -7.12 -8.76 19.23
C GLY A 501 -6.24 -9.61 20.17
N LEU A 502 -5.36 -10.45 19.62
CA LEU A 502 -4.42 -11.22 20.45
C LEU A 502 -3.23 -10.33 20.85
N GLU A 503 -3.11 -10.07 22.14
CA GLU A 503 -2.00 -9.25 22.67
C GLU A 503 -0.68 -10.04 22.63
N PRO A 504 0.34 -9.55 21.91
CA PRO A 504 1.62 -10.23 21.83
C PRO A 504 2.43 -10.06 23.12
N LYS A 505 3.02 -11.13 23.62
CA LYS A 505 3.89 -11.11 24.81
C LYS A 505 5.25 -10.45 24.60
N LYS A 506 5.66 -10.25 23.37
CA LYS A 506 6.91 -9.59 22.93
C LYS A 506 6.65 -8.80 21.67
N SER A 507 7.56 -7.91 21.30
CA SER A 507 7.46 -7.22 19.99
C SER A 507 7.41 -8.22 18.84
N ILE A 508 6.53 -7.96 17.89
CA ILE A 508 6.30 -8.77 16.69
C ILE A 508 6.61 -8.01 15.40
N THR A 509 7.10 -6.76 15.52
CA THR A 509 7.45 -5.90 14.39
C THR A 509 8.95 -5.89 14.14
N ALA A 510 9.36 -5.49 12.95
CA ALA A 510 10.75 -5.18 12.65
C ALA A 510 11.17 -3.89 13.38
N PRO A 511 12.36 -3.83 14.02
CA PRO A 511 12.85 -2.59 14.62
C PRO A 511 12.91 -1.47 13.59
N HIS A 512 12.37 -0.31 13.98
CA HIS A 512 12.29 0.88 13.15
C HIS A 512 13.06 2.04 13.78
N LEU A 513 13.98 2.65 13.03
CA LEU A 513 14.72 3.82 13.49
C LEU A 513 13.81 5.05 13.54
N LEU A 514 13.68 5.65 14.72
CA LEU A 514 12.90 6.86 14.95
C LEU A 514 13.74 8.13 14.77
N ARG A 515 14.98 8.10 15.26
CA ARG A 515 15.87 9.26 15.26
C ARG A 515 17.33 8.85 15.29
N ALA A 516 18.18 9.65 14.62
CA ALA A 516 19.62 9.58 14.75
C ALA A 516 20.17 10.99 15.08
N ALA A 517 21.10 11.08 16.05
CA ALA A 517 21.62 12.36 16.48
C ALA A 517 23.04 12.26 17.05
N TYR A 518 23.76 13.36 17.02
CA TYR A 518 24.94 13.58 17.85
C TYR A 518 24.50 13.91 19.28
N PRO A 519 25.00 13.21 20.32
CA PRO A 519 24.62 13.49 21.69
C PRO A 519 25.22 14.79 22.24
N ASP A 520 26.36 15.23 21.70
CA ASP A 520 27.09 16.42 22.13
C ASP A 520 27.95 17.02 20.99
N SER A 521 28.56 18.18 21.28
CA SER A 521 29.38 18.92 20.31
C SER A 521 30.75 18.29 20.00
N THR A 522 31.12 17.17 20.61
CA THR A 522 32.36 16.45 20.25
C THR A 522 32.20 15.67 18.94
N HIS A 523 30.95 15.33 18.59
CA HIS A 523 30.61 14.53 17.41
C HIS A 523 31.39 13.21 17.30
N SER A 524 31.79 12.66 18.45
CA SER A 524 32.53 11.40 18.56
C SER A 524 31.63 10.18 18.67
N GLN A 525 30.33 10.40 18.90
CA GLN A 525 29.32 9.35 19.02
C GLN A 525 28.05 9.71 18.24
N LEU A 526 27.30 8.68 17.88
CA LEU A 526 25.93 8.79 17.37
C LEU A 526 25.00 8.00 18.30
N VAL A 527 23.82 8.55 18.55
CA VAL A 527 22.73 7.87 19.25
C VAL A 527 21.60 7.63 18.26
N LEU A 528 21.30 6.37 18.04
CA LEU A 528 20.21 5.89 17.20
C LEU A 528 19.09 5.38 18.10
N GLU A 529 17.95 6.02 18.07
CA GLU A 529 16.77 5.65 18.85
C GLU A 529 15.81 4.84 17.98
N PHE A 530 15.51 3.61 18.42
CA PHE A 530 14.57 2.71 17.75
C PHE A 530 13.24 2.67 18.50
N ASP A 531 12.20 2.15 17.86
CA ASP A 531 10.89 1.91 18.48
C ASP A 531 10.90 0.74 19.48
N GLN A 532 11.97 -0.07 19.48
CA GLN A 532 12.18 -1.22 20.35
C GLN A 532 13.67 -1.53 20.52
N PRO A 533 14.07 -2.30 21.57
CA PRO A 533 15.46 -2.68 21.76
C PRO A 533 16.03 -3.53 20.60
N VAL A 534 17.27 -3.23 20.22
CA VAL A 534 18.04 -3.96 19.22
C VAL A 534 19.23 -4.67 19.84
N ARG A 535 19.80 -5.66 19.14
CA ARG A 535 21.03 -6.34 19.52
C ARG A 535 22.19 -5.80 18.70
N TRP A 536 23.25 -5.42 19.40
CA TRP A 536 24.50 -5.08 18.74
C TRP A 536 25.39 -6.32 18.54
N ASP A 537 25.93 -6.43 17.33
CA ASP A 537 27.02 -7.34 17.01
C ASP A 537 28.22 -6.51 16.54
N PRO A 538 29.45 -6.72 17.07
CA PRO A 538 30.62 -5.99 16.63
C PRO A 538 30.89 -6.02 15.12
N ALA A 539 30.47 -7.08 14.42
CA ALA A 539 30.61 -7.18 12.97
C ALA A 539 29.79 -6.12 12.20
N LEU A 540 28.75 -5.53 12.81
CA LEU A 540 27.90 -4.50 12.20
C LEU A 540 28.61 -3.16 11.97
N ILE A 541 29.82 -2.94 12.50
CA ILE A 541 30.56 -1.68 12.29
C ILE A 541 30.74 -1.32 10.82
N HIS A 542 30.74 -2.33 9.94
CA HIS A 542 30.91 -2.17 8.49
C HIS A 542 29.61 -1.87 7.73
N ASP A 543 28.45 -1.88 8.41
CA ASP A 543 27.14 -1.76 7.76
C ASP A 543 26.49 -0.38 7.96
N PHE A 544 27.23 0.56 8.57
CA PHE A 544 26.81 1.95 8.76
C PHE A 544 27.68 2.92 7.93
N TRP A 545 27.00 3.82 7.21
CA TRP A 545 27.63 4.76 6.28
C TRP A 545 27.30 6.19 6.69
N LEU A 546 28.31 7.04 6.80
CA LEU A 546 28.17 8.46 7.12
C LEU A 546 28.45 9.29 5.86
N ASP A 547 27.45 10.06 5.37
CA ASP A 547 27.53 10.80 4.11
C ASP A 547 28.11 9.93 2.97
N GLY A 548 27.65 8.67 2.84
CA GLY A 548 28.15 7.72 1.87
C GLY A 548 29.54 7.14 2.13
N SER A 549 30.18 7.48 3.27
CA SER A 549 31.51 6.97 3.65
C SER A 549 31.39 5.77 4.60
N LYS A 550 32.03 4.67 4.22
CA LYS A 550 32.13 3.43 5.00
C LYS A 550 33.21 3.50 6.09
N ASP A 551 33.21 2.54 7.01
CA ASP A 551 34.25 2.28 8.02
C ASP A 551 34.55 3.48 8.95
N ARG A 552 33.52 4.22 9.31
CA ARG A 552 33.60 5.33 10.26
C ARG A 552 33.31 4.90 11.71
N ILE A 553 32.73 3.73 11.92
CA ILE A 553 32.30 3.23 13.22
C ILE A 553 33.42 2.40 13.85
N ALA A 554 33.85 2.78 15.05
CA ALA A 554 34.85 2.07 15.84
C ALA A 554 34.24 0.96 16.70
N SER A 555 33.06 1.23 17.27
CA SER A 555 32.34 0.28 18.13
C SER A 555 30.89 0.69 18.32
N GLY A 556 30.10 -0.21 18.90
CA GLY A 556 28.72 0.10 19.28
C GLY A 556 28.33 -0.57 20.60
N ARG A 557 27.28 -0.06 21.22
CA ARG A 557 26.63 -0.65 22.40
C ARG A 557 25.16 -0.29 22.41
N THR A 558 24.37 -1.07 23.11
CA THR A 558 22.94 -0.79 23.28
C THR A 558 22.62 -0.35 24.70
N ASP A 559 21.62 0.53 24.83
CA ASP A 559 21.07 1.00 26.09
C ASP A 559 19.55 1.18 25.91
N GLY A 560 18.75 0.26 26.43
CA GLY A 560 17.32 0.20 26.13
C GLY A 560 17.05 0.07 24.63
N ASN A 561 16.31 1.01 24.04
CA ASN A 561 16.05 1.15 22.60
C ASN A 561 17.04 2.04 21.86
N GLN A 562 18.14 2.41 22.51
CA GLN A 562 19.18 3.17 21.86
C GLN A 562 20.34 2.27 21.44
N LEU A 563 20.82 2.47 20.23
CA LEU A 563 22.11 1.99 19.74
C LEU A 563 23.07 3.18 19.72
N ILE A 564 24.14 3.09 20.50
CA ILE A 564 25.16 4.12 20.61
C ILE A 564 26.38 3.65 19.83
N LEU A 565 26.71 4.37 18.76
CA LEU A 565 27.86 4.11 17.91
C LEU A 565 28.99 5.08 18.27
N THR A 566 30.19 4.57 18.49
CA THR A 566 31.40 5.37 18.69
C THR A 566 32.16 5.45 17.38
N LEU A 567 32.57 6.65 16.98
CA LEU A 567 33.28 6.91 15.74
C LEU A 567 34.81 6.79 15.93
N HIS A 568 35.53 6.40 14.87
CA HIS A 568 37.01 6.42 14.89
C HIS A 568 37.57 7.84 15.10
N GLN A 569 36.87 8.84 14.57
CA GLN A 569 37.20 10.27 14.70
C GLN A 569 35.91 11.09 14.75
N PRO A 570 35.90 12.29 15.37
CA PRO A 570 34.79 13.20 15.28
C PRO A 570 34.33 13.45 13.84
N SER A 571 33.02 13.52 13.62
CA SER A 571 32.44 13.63 12.27
C SER A 571 31.50 14.82 12.16
N GLN A 572 31.46 15.45 10.99
CA GLN A 572 30.49 16.48 10.61
C GLN A 572 29.44 15.95 9.63
N ALA A 573 29.33 14.64 9.52
CA ALA A 573 28.37 14.00 8.62
C ALA A 573 26.93 14.49 8.89
N LYS A 574 26.16 14.63 7.83
CA LYS A 574 24.77 15.10 7.88
C LYS A 574 23.77 13.97 7.82
N THR A 575 24.19 12.82 7.28
CA THR A 575 23.31 11.68 7.03
C THR A 575 23.92 10.37 7.49
N LEU A 576 23.04 9.42 7.80
CA LEU A 576 23.39 8.06 8.17
C LEU A 576 22.58 7.07 7.33
N THR A 577 23.27 6.06 6.81
CA THR A 577 22.66 4.92 6.12
C THR A 577 23.02 3.64 6.86
N TYR A 578 22.05 2.76 7.05
CA TYR A 578 22.25 1.39 7.52
C TYR A 578 21.92 0.42 6.39
N LEU A 579 22.93 -0.38 6.06
CA LEU A 579 22.89 -1.47 5.11
C LEU A 579 22.76 -0.97 3.67
N ASP A 580 23.91 -0.65 3.08
CA ASP A 580 24.02 -0.29 1.65
C ASP A 580 24.10 -1.56 0.78
N SER A 581 23.30 -1.60 -0.26
CA SER A 581 23.23 -2.74 -1.20
C SER A 581 24.54 -3.04 -1.94
N ALA A 582 25.45 -2.06 -2.02
CA ALA A 582 26.74 -2.25 -2.66
C ALA A 582 27.65 -3.23 -1.89
N SER A 583 27.47 -3.36 -0.58
CA SER A 583 28.34 -4.18 0.26
C SER A 583 27.68 -4.80 1.49
N TRP A 584 26.41 -5.17 1.39
CA TRP A 584 25.70 -5.82 2.48
C TRP A 584 26.05 -7.32 2.57
N ASP A 585 25.86 -7.86 3.79
CA ASP A 585 26.06 -9.27 4.09
C ASP A 585 24.78 -9.83 4.74
N PRO A 586 24.14 -10.83 4.16
CA PRO A 586 22.88 -11.40 4.67
C PRO A 586 23.00 -12.02 6.07
N GLU A 587 24.22 -12.40 6.49
CA GLU A 587 24.46 -12.98 7.80
C GLU A 587 24.67 -11.90 8.89
N ARG A 588 25.02 -10.68 8.49
CA ARG A 588 25.23 -9.53 9.38
C ARG A 588 24.05 -8.59 9.36
N LEU A 589 23.10 -8.82 10.23
CA LEU A 589 21.89 -8.01 10.30
C LEU A 589 21.66 -7.48 11.71
N LEU A 590 21.37 -6.19 11.82
CA LEU A 590 20.85 -5.60 13.05
C LEU A 590 19.48 -6.23 13.34
N ARG A 591 19.29 -6.80 14.50
CA ARG A 591 18.05 -7.49 14.87
C ARG A 591 17.48 -6.95 16.18
N GLY A 592 16.16 -7.00 16.31
CA GLY A 592 15.49 -6.80 17.58
C GLY A 592 15.74 -7.96 18.56
N LEU A 593 15.36 -7.76 19.83
CA LEU A 593 15.36 -8.85 20.80
C LEU A 593 14.37 -9.96 20.44
N ASN A 594 13.40 -9.66 19.59
CA ASN A 594 12.45 -10.62 18.99
C ASN A 594 13.06 -11.47 17.88
N GLY A 595 14.31 -11.21 17.46
CA GLY A 595 15.02 -11.91 16.38
C GLY A 595 14.72 -11.41 14.98
N ILE A 596 13.76 -10.48 14.80
CA ILE A 596 13.40 -9.92 13.51
C ILE A 596 14.46 -8.89 13.10
N ALA A 597 14.89 -8.92 11.83
CA ALA A 597 15.83 -7.95 11.30
C ALA A 597 15.22 -6.53 11.26
N ALA A 598 16.02 -5.54 11.61
CA ALA A 598 15.62 -4.14 11.54
C ALA A 598 15.33 -3.72 10.08
N LEU A 599 14.41 -2.77 9.93
CA LEU A 599 14.23 -2.10 8.64
C LEU A 599 15.51 -1.32 8.30
N THR A 600 15.92 -1.40 7.03
CA THR A 600 17.04 -0.59 6.55
C THR A 600 16.63 0.86 6.44
N PHE A 601 17.59 1.75 6.51
CA PHE A 601 17.38 3.19 6.33
C PHE A 601 18.50 3.82 5.53
N CYS A 602 18.17 4.87 4.79
CA CYS A 602 19.08 5.53 3.85
C CYS A 602 19.05 7.04 4.04
N GLU A 603 20.24 7.67 4.13
CA GLU A 603 20.40 9.12 4.21
C GLU A 603 19.56 9.79 5.31
N VAL A 604 19.36 9.09 6.45
CA VAL A 604 18.60 9.66 7.57
C VAL A 604 19.35 10.85 8.16
N PRO A 605 18.69 12.02 8.32
CA PRO A 605 19.36 13.21 8.85
C PRO A 605 19.89 13.02 10.28
N LEU A 606 21.15 13.37 10.49
CA LEU A 606 21.78 13.46 11.82
C LEU A 606 21.44 14.81 12.45
N LYS A 607 20.78 14.78 13.62
CA LYS A 607 20.34 15.97 14.34
C LYS A 607 21.35 16.31 15.44
N GLU A 608 21.50 17.60 15.74
CA GLU A 608 22.17 18.06 16.97
C GLU A 608 21.20 17.87 18.15
N THR A 609 21.68 17.31 19.24
CA THR A 609 20.89 17.32 20.48
C THR A 609 20.93 18.73 21.05
N PRO A 610 19.79 19.41 21.30
CA PRO A 610 19.81 20.73 21.95
C PRO A 610 20.54 20.63 23.27
N LYS A 611 21.50 21.52 23.52
CA LYS A 611 22.11 21.66 24.87
C LYS A 611 21.00 21.79 25.90
N ALA A 612 20.97 20.88 26.87
CA ALA A 612 20.11 21.04 28.02
C ALA A 612 20.34 22.44 28.59
N ALA A 613 19.30 23.25 28.67
CA ALA A 613 19.40 24.58 29.26
C ALA A 613 19.98 24.40 30.68
N SER A 614 21.16 24.96 30.93
CA SER A 614 21.76 24.97 32.26
C SER A 614 20.72 25.48 33.24
N PRO A 615 20.51 24.84 34.39
CA PRO A 615 19.57 25.32 35.39
C PRO A 615 20.00 26.76 35.76
N ARG A 616 19.10 27.73 35.51
CA ARG A 616 19.31 29.11 35.97
C ARG A 616 19.62 29.04 37.43
N LYS A 617 20.86 29.38 37.83
CA LYS A 617 21.20 29.64 39.20
C LYS A 617 20.27 30.75 39.68
N THR A 618 19.28 30.40 40.45
CA THR A 618 18.52 31.36 41.26
C THR A 618 19.50 32.01 42.20
N ALA A 619 19.89 33.24 41.92
CA ALA A 619 20.59 34.07 42.86
C ALA A 619 19.65 34.31 44.06
N ARG A 620 20.13 33.95 45.26
CA ARG A 620 19.53 34.34 46.54
C ARG A 620 19.77 35.82 46.81
#